data_6fca9b3dbb4b0b89fc6b898c3ad4c1ce
#
_entry.id   6fca9b3dbb4b0b89fc6b898c3ad4c1ce
#
_cell.length_a   1.000
_cell.length_b   1.000
_cell.length_c   1.000
_cell.angle_alpha   90.00
_cell.angle_beta   90.00
_cell.angle_gamma   90.00
#
_symmetry.space_group_name_H-M   'P 1'
#
loop_
_entity.id
_entity.type
_entity.pdbx_description
1 polymer ?
#
loop_
_entity_poly.entity_id
_entity_poly.type
_entity_poly.pdbx_seq_one_letter_code
_entity_poly.pdbx_strand_id
1 'polypeptide(L)'
;VLQGGTMMRKLYLLLLSLLMTFTLTGCNQQVEKASSKQSVTLSLEQTSSQDVDVYVDQDQIDTLKSQGAGTYELKLTKGNHELKVVQDGEETQKSFYVDSKETLHYQITNIENQLQIETDQVSFDENNVQDILSQIEEYSGQPYIEINHNTPTFKENEYTTKTYIQLNDLDEYGRTQKDQACLGPETLPTNKRESIGMVKPSGWKTQRYDDLISTKYLYNRCHQIGFALSGLNAEERNLMTGTRYFNVTGMLPFEEEVRDYIKNTNHHVLYEAIPVYKDDELVARGLILQAASVEDETIRFCVYIYNVQPGVTIDYQNGTSRKAKEGEPTYGIKEAKDPFDYHQSDTNEKEYV
;
A
#
# COMPACT_ATOMS: atom_id res chain seq x y z
N VAL A 1 -51.73 -49.08 -52.48
CA VAL A 1 -52.08 -48.23 -51.31
C VAL A 1 -51.23 -48.60 -50.18
N LEU A 2 -50.58 -47.63 -49.45
CA LEU A 2 -49.71 -47.68 -48.35
C LEU A 2 -48.20 -47.69 -48.61
N GLN A 3 -47.67 -46.51 -49.03
CA GLN A 3 -46.23 -46.16 -48.87
C GLN A 3 -46.02 -44.69 -48.66
N GLY A 4 -46.93 -43.97 -47.99
CA GLY A 4 -46.81 -42.54 -47.74
C GLY A 4 -46.56 -42.13 -46.28
N GLY A 5 -46.59 -43.09 -45.35
CA GLY A 5 -46.60 -42.77 -43.91
C GLY A 5 -45.23 -42.71 -43.19
N THR A 6 -44.23 -43.33 -43.78
CA THR A 6 -42.92 -43.50 -43.10
C THR A 6 -41.92 -42.39 -43.39
N MET A 7 -42.10 -41.67 -44.47
CA MET A 7 -41.18 -40.59 -44.85
C MET A 7 -41.48 -39.28 -44.10
N MET A 8 -42.74 -39.01 -43.77
CA MET A 8 -43.13 -37.83 -42.97
C MET A 8 -42.76 -37.95 -41.50
N ARG A 9 -42.77 -39.17 -40.94
CA ARG A 9 -42.35 -39.39 -39.53
C ARG A 9 -40.85 -39.24 -39.34
N LYS A 10 -40.03 -39.57 -40.32
CA LYS A 10 -38.57 -39.37 -40.25
C LYS A 10 -38.21 -37.89 -40.44
N LEU A 11 -38.97 -37.12 -41.21
CA LEU A 11 -38.75 -35.70 -41.40
C LEU A 11 -39.17 -34.90 -40.13
N TYR A 12 -40.22 -35.31 -39.43
CA TYR A 12 -40.65 -34.68 -38.19
C TYR A 12 -39.68 -34.95 -37.01
N LEU A 13 -39.08 -36.15 -36.97
CA LEU A 13 -38.06 -36.47 -35.98
C LEU A 13 -36.72 -35.76 -36.24
N LEU A 14 -36.38 -35.48 -37.49
CA LEU A 14 -35.20 -34.69 -37.86
C LEU A 14 -35.41 -33.18 -37.59
N LEU A 15 -36.63 -32.66 -37.75
CA LEU A 15 -36.97 -31.28 -37.41
C LEU A 15 -37.06 -31.07 -35.88
N LEU A 16 -37.52 -32.07 -35.08
CA LEU A 16 -37.50 -31.96 -33.63
C LEU A 16 -36.07 -32.10 -33.03
N SER A 17 -35.19 -32.88 -33.66
CA SER A 17 -33.79 -32.96 -33.23
C SER A 17 -33.00 -31.69 -33.54
N LEU A 18 -33.39 -30.97 -34.64
CA LEU A 18 -32.77 -29.70 -34.98
C LEU A 18 -33.27 -28.53 -34.11
N LEU A 19 -34.50 -28.61 -33.56
CA LEU A 19 -35.04 -27.60 -32.64
C LEU A 19 -34.57 -27.81 -31.18
N MET A 20 -34.13 -29.00 -30.78
CA MET A 20 -33.59 -29.26 -29.45
C MET A 20 -32.08 -29.00 -29.31
N THR A 21 -31.36 -28.78 -30.40
CA THR A 21 -29.95 -28.44 -30.38
C THR A 21 -29.69 -26.92 -30.35
N PHE A 22 -30.73 -26.08 -30.46
CA PHE A 22 -30.59 -24.61 -30.40
C PHE A 22 -30.89 -23.98 -29.03
N THR A 23 -31.21 -24.77 -28.01
CA THR A 23 -31.56 -24.23 -26.69
C THR A 23 -30.52 -24.53 -25.58
N LEU A 24 -29.32 -25.04 -25.92
CA LEU A 24 -28.26 -25.30 -24.93
C LEU A 24 -26.88 -24.71 -25.31
N THR A 25 -26.84 -23.72 -26.18
CA THR A 25 -25.73 -22.77 -26.24
C THR A 25 -26.21 -21.43 -25.69
N GLY A 26 -26.55 -21.40 -24.41
CA GLY A 26 -26.36 -20.22 -23.60
C GLY A 26 -24.85 -19.97 -23.63
N CYS A 27 -24.40 -19.15 -24.59
CA CYS A 27 -23.12 -18.51 -24.48
C CYS A 27 -23.11 -17.75 -23.14
N ASN A 28 -22.44 -18.31 -22.16
CA ASN A 28 -21.75 -17.52 -21.17
C ASN A 28 -20.67 -16.77 -21.98
N GLN A 29 -21.05 -15.77 -22.74
CA GLN A 29 -20.16 -14.67 -22.99
C GLN A 29 -20.03 -13.97 -21.62
N GLN A 30 -19.06 -14.45 -20.81
CA GLN A 30 -18.32 -13.51 -20.03
C GLN A 30 -17.87 -12.44 -21.03
N VAL A 31 -18.54 -11.31 -21.01
CA VAL A 31 -17.99 -10.09 -21.53
C VAL A 31 -16.78 -9.85 -20.64
N GLU A 32 -15.63 -10.34 -21.06
CA GLU A 32 -14.37 -9.79 -20.58
C GLU A 32 -14.52 -8.28 -20.81
N LYS A 33 -14.73 -7.56 -19.71
CA LYS A 33 -14.61 -6.11 -19.69
C LYS A 33 -13.17 -5.88 -20.15
N ALA A 34 -13.00 -5.47 -21.41
CA ALA A 34 -11.69 -5.12 -21.91
C ALA A 34 -11.10 -4.12 -20.93
N SER A 35 -10.09 -4.55 -20.17
CA SER A 35 -9.39 -3.72 -19.21
C SER A 35 -8.89 -2.50 -19.99
N SER A 36 -9.28 -1.32 -19.55
CA SER A 36 -8.86 -0.08 -20.21
C SER A 36 -7.34 0.05 -20.06
N LYS A 37 -6.64 0.19 -21.19
CA LYS A 37 -5.20 0.39 -21.17
C LYS A 37 -4.87 1.76 -20.57
N GLN A 38 -3.95 1.77 -19.63
CA GLN A 38 -3.40 2.96 -19.00
C GLN A 38 -2.18 3.46 -19.77
N SER A 39 -1.90 4.75 -19.68
CA SER A 39 -0.68 5.36 -20.23
C SER A 39 0.41 5.30 -19.18
N VAL A 40 1.47 4.58 -19.41
CA VAL A 40 2.63 4.45 -18.53
C VAL A 40 3.84 5.03 -19.25
N THR A 41 4.57 5.90 -18.57
CA THR A 41 5.88 6.37 -19.04
C THR A 41 6.95 5.51 -18.37
N LEU A 42 7.71 4.77 -19.16
CA LEU A 42 8.86 4.00 -18.70
C LEU A 42 10.13 4.77 -19.04
N SER A 43 10.86 5.20 -18.03
CA SER A 43 12.16 5.87 -18.16
C SER A 43 13.26 4.91 -17.74
N LEU A 44 14.22 4.67 -18.61
CA LEU A 44 15.31 3.73 -18.40
C LEU A 44 16.65 4.44 -18.59
N GLU A 45 17.57 4.20 -17.68
CA GLU A 45 18.97 4.58 -17.81
C GLU A 45 19.84 3.33 -17.72
N GLN A 46 20.89 3.25 -18.51
CA GLN A 46 21.86 2.17 -18.38
C GLN A 46 23.28 2.68 -18.22
N THR A 47 24.05 2.02 -17.36
CA THR A 47 25.44 2.35 -17.06
C THR A 47 26.43 1.31 -17.60
N SER A 48 25.93 0.24 -18.25
CA SER A 48 26.79 -0.79 -18.80
C SER A 48 27.56 -0.32 -20.04
N SER A 49 28.65 -1.02 -20.38
CA SER A 49 29.50 -0.68 -21.51
C SER A 49 29.01 -1.24 -22.86
N GLN A 50 27.88 -1.94 -22.86
CA GLN A 50 27.31 -2.61 -24.04
C GLN A 50 25.84 -2.27 -24.20
N ASP A 51 25.30 -2.49 -25.42
CA ASP A 51 23.88 -2.29 -25.70
C ASP A 51 23.03 -3.33 -24.93
N VAL A 52 21.81 -2.94 -24.55
CA VAL A 52 20.85 -3.75 -23.80
C VAL A 52 19.53 -3.82 -24.54
N ASP A 53 19.05 -5.01 -24.86
CA ASP A 53 17.71 -5.22 -25.37
C ASP A 53 16.67 -5.15 -24.26
N VAL A 54 15.61 -4.38 -24.47
CA VAL A 54 14.57 -4.09 -23.46
C VAL A 54 13.24 -4.65 -23.93
N TYR A 55 12.57 -5.39 -23.04
CA TYR A 55 11.27 -6.02 -23.28
C TYR A 55 10.28 -5.63 -22.19
N VAL A 56 9.02 -5.46 -22.55
CA VAL A 56 7.89 -5.36 -21.62
C VAL A 56 6.86 -6.43 -22.04
N ASP A 57 6.46 -7.29 -21.10
CA ASP A 57 5.55 -8.42 -21.33
C ASP A 57 5.96 -9.29 -22.53
N GLN A 58 7.24 -9.57 -22.68
CA GLN A 58 7.86 -10.32 -23.77
C GLN A 58 7.97 -9.57 -25.12
N ASP A 59 7.35 -8.41 -25.28
CA ASP A 59 7.51 -7.57 -26.46
C ASP A 59 8.78 -6.73 -26.36
N GLN A 60 9.67 -6.83 -27.34
CA GLN A 60 10.85 -5.96 -27.40
C GLN A 60 10.42 -4.54 -27.71
N ILE A 61 10.74 -3.61 -26.82
CA ILE A 61 10.37 -2.18 -26.98
C ILE A 61 11.53 -1.35 -27.53
N ASP A 62 12.78 -1.72 -27.23
CA ASP A 62 13.97 -1.01 -27.74
C ASP A 62 15.27 -1.84 -27.55
N THR A 63 16.36 -1.28 -28.07
CA THR A 63 17.75 -1.63 -27.74
C THR A 63 18.45 -0.38 -27.26
N LEU A 64 18.59 -0.22 -25.94
CA LEU A 64 19.30 0.90 -25.32
C LEU A 64 20.80 0.83 -25.62
N LYS A 65 21.34 1.93 -26.11
CA LYS A 65 22.78 2.05 -26.38
C LYS A 65 23.57 2.08 -25.06
N SER A 66 24.80 1.60 -25.13
CA SER A 66 25.77 1.64 -24.04
C SER A 66 25.78 3.03 -23.37
N GLN A 67 25.66 3.05 -22.03
CA GLN A 67 25.56 4.29 -21.22
C GLN A 67 24.45 5.27 -21.69
N GLY A 68 23.39 4.71 -22.27
CA GLY A 68 22.27 5.47 -22.83
C GLY A 68 21.07 5.53 -21.91
N ALA A 69 20.11 6.37 -22.29
CA ALA A 69 18.82 6.47 -21.64
C ALA A 69 17.69 6.45 -22.69
N GLY A 70 16.51 5.98 -22.28
CA GLY A 70 15.30 5.97 -23.11
C GLY A 70 14.06 6.26 -22.30
N THR A 71 13.07 6.89 -22.94
CA THR A 71 11.76 7.15 -22.34
C THR A 71 10.69 6.65 -23.29
N TYR A 72 9.81 5.80 -22.81
CA TYR A 72 8.83 5.05 -23.58
C TYR A 72 7.43 5.29 -23.06
N GLU A 73 6.52 5.73 -23.94
CA GLU A 73 5.09 5.84 -23.64
C GLU A 73 4.39 4.54 -24.00
N LEU A 74 4.01 3.77 -23.00
CA LEU A 74 3.39 2.45 -23.16
C LEU A 74 1.88 2.52 -22.89
N LYS A 75 1.14 1.58 -23.49
CA LYS A 75 -0.29 1.38 -23.24
C LYS A 75 -0.47 -0.01 -22.64
N LEU A 76 -0.46 -0.07 -21.33
CA LEU A 76 -0.56 -1.30 -20.56
C LEU A 76 -1.93 -1.44 -19.90
N THR A 77 -2.36 -2.67 -19.66
CA THR A 77 -3.58 -2.94 -18.89
C THR A 77 -3.31 -2.68 -17.42
N LYS A 78 -4.34 -2.43 -16.61
CA LYS A 78 -4.17 -2.47 -15.15
C LYS A 78 -3.76 -3.89 -14.74
N GLY A 79 -2.75 -4.03 -13.88
CA GLY A 79 -2.25 -5.32 -13.40
C GLY A 79 -0.72 -5.43 -13.38
N ASN A 80 -0.24 -6.64 -13.12
CA ASN A 80 1.20 -6.94 -13.11
C ASN A 80 1.76 -7.04 -14.53
N HIS A 81 2.92 -6.44 -14.73
CA HIS A 81 3.72 -6.45 -15.95
C HIS A 81 5.16 -6.81 -15.63
N GLU A 82 5.92 -7.15 -16.66
CA GLU A 82 7.32 -7.55 -16.50
C GLU A 82 8.21 -6.69 -17.40
N LEU A 83 9.23 -6.06 -16.79
CA LEU A 83 10.36 -5.48 -17.49
C LEU A 83 11.48 -6.52 -17.52
N LYS A 84 11.91 -6.88 -18.73
CA LYS A 84 13.07 -7.76 -18.93
C LYS A 84 14.12 -7.05 -19.76
N VAL A 85 15.36 -7.24 -19.38
CA VAL A 85 16.54 -6.76 -20.13
C VAL A 85 17.47 -7.91 -20.44
N VAL A 86 18.10 -7.85 -21.63
CA VAL A 86 19.02 -8.87 -22.13
C VAL A 86 20.29 -8.21 -22.63
N GLN A 87 21.46 -8.72 -22.21
CA GLN A 87 22.78 -8.28 -22.65
C GLN A 87 23.69 -9.49 -22.81
N ASP A 88 24.24 -9.71 -24.01
CA ASP A 88 25.19 -10.84 -24.31
C ASP A 88 24.69 -12.23 -23.90
N GLY A 89 23.36 -12.45 -23.92
CA GLY A 89 22.74 -13.72 -23.51
C GLY A 89 22.49 -13.87 -22.03
N GLU A 90 22.91 -12.93 -21.20
CA GLU A 90 22.47 -12.74 -19.82
C GLU A 90 21.13 -12.01 -19.83
N GLU A 91 20.19 -12.45 -18.99
CA GLU A 91 18.90 -11.79 -18.83
C GLU A 91 18.54 -11.58 -17.37
N THR A 92 17.87 -10.48 -17.08
CA THR A 92 17.26 -10.21 -15.80
C THR A 92 15.87 -9.61 -16.01
N GLN A 93 14.99 -9.79 -15.04
CA GLN A 93 13.63 -9.30 -15.12
C GLN A 93 13.17 -8.73 -13.79
N LYS A 94 12.24 -7.76 -13.87
CA LYS A 94 11.61 -7.13 -12.72
C LYS A 94 10.13 -6.94 -12.99
N SER A 95 9.31 -7.42 -12.06
CA SER A 95 7.85 -7.18 -12.12
C SER A 95 7.53 -5.76 -11.67
N PHE A 96 6.54 -5.15 -12.29
CA PHE A 96 5.96 -3.87 -11.89
C PHE A 96 4.44 -3.91 -12.07
N TYR A 97 3.75 -3.09 -11.31
CA TYR A 97 2.30 -3.02 -11.35
C TYR A 97 1.83 -1.70 -11.99
N VAL A 98 0.83 -1.78 -12.84
CA VAL A 98 0.18 -0.63 -13.47
C VAL A 98 -1.22 -0.47 -12.88
N ASP A 99 -1.45 0.65 -12.20
CA ASP A 99 -2.77 1.00 -11.66
C ASP A 99 -3.40 2.19 -12.40
N SER A 100 -2.63 3.22 -12.65
CA SER A 100 -3.07 4.46 -13.27
C SER A 100 -2.02 4.98 -14.26
N LYS A 101 -2.18 6.23 -14.69
CA LYS A 101 -1.12 6.92 -15.44
C LYS A 101 0.03 7.24 -14.49
N GLU A 102 1.17 6.64 -14.73
CA GLU A 102 2.36 6.78 -13.89
C GLU A 102 3.64 6.87 -14.72
N THR A 103 4.72 7.32 -14.08
CA THR A 103 6.08 7.27 -14.63
C THR A 103 6.93 6.35 -13.78
N LEU A 104 7.52 5.36 -14.41
CA LEU A 104 8.40 4.37 -13.78
C LEU A 104 9.82 4.63 -14.21
N HIS A 105 10.75 4.70 -13.26
CA HIS A 105 12.17 4.90 -13.50
C HIS A 105 12.95 3.67 -13.08
N TYR A 106 13.81 3.18 -13.99
CA TYR A 106 14.70 2.07 -13.70
C TYR A 106 16.10 2.38 -14.21
N GLN A 107 17.09 1.93 -13.44
CA GLN A 107 18.48 1.92 -13.81
C GLN A 107 18.92 0.49 -14.13
N ILE A 108 19.53 0.29 -15.30
CA ILE A 108 20.09 -0.97 -15.72
C ILE A 108 21.59 -0.91 -15.50
N THR A 109 22.09 -1.81 -14.66
CA THR A 109 23.51 -1.90 -14.32
C THR A 109 24.06 -3.28 -14.67
N ASN A 110 25.35 -3.35 -14.91
CA ASN A 110 26.06 -4.63 -15.03
C ASN A 110 27.28 -4.58 -14.09
N ILE A 111 27.14 -5.23 -12.95
CA ILE A 111 28.15 -5.26 -11.89
C ILE A 111 28.72 -6.68 -11.85
N GLU A 112 30.03 -6.81 -12.02
CA GLU A 112 30.73 -8.10 -12.01
C GLU A 112 30.14 -9.14 -12.99
N ASN A 113 29.71 -8.69 -14.18
CA ASN A 113 29.02 -9.50 -15.21
C ASN A 113 27.62 -10.00 -14.75
N GLN A 114 27.01 -9.36 -13.78
CA GLN A 114 25.61 -9.60 -13.41
C GLN A 114 24.76 -8.40 -13.87
N LEU A 115 23.85 -8.67 -14.78
CA LEU A 115 22.88 -7.68 -15.25
C LEU A 115 21.79 -7.49 -14.18
N GLN A 116 21.53 -6.25 -13.81
CA GLN A 116 20.57 -5.90 -12.77
C GLN A 116 19.63 -4.78 -13.25
N ILE A 117 18.38 -4.84 -12.79
CA ILE A 117 17.41 -3.74 -12.94
C ILE A 117 17.15 -3.16 -11.56
N GLU A 118 17.64 -1.96 -11.36
CA GLU A 118 17.41 -1.20 -10.14
C GLU A 118 16.27 -0.20 -10.37
N THR A 119 15.63 0.23 -9.32
CA THR A 119 14.63 1.29 -9.34
C THR A 119 15.08 2.38 -8.37
N ASP A 120 14.84 3.62 -8.73
CA ASP A 120 14.99 4.75 -7.82
C ASP A 120 13.91 4.79 -6.72
N GLN A 121 12.87 3.95 -6.88
CA GLN A 121 11.85 3.82 -5.84
C GLN A 121 12.34 3.04 -4.63
N VAL A 122 11.98 3.58 -3.48
CA VAL A 122 12.22 2.93 -2.19
C VAL A 122 11.49 1.59 -2.15
N SER A 123 12.22 0.52 -1.88
CA SER A 123 11.68 -0.81 -1.63
C SER A 123 12.02 -1.26 -0.20
N PHE A 124 11.27 -2.20 0.34
CA PHE A 124 11.59 -2.76 1.65
C PHE A 124 11.61 -4.30 1.61
N ASP A 125 12.45 -4.87 2.46
CA ASP A 125 12.47 -6.30 2.76
C ASP A 125 11.83 -6.51 4.14
N GLU A 126 10.77 -7.31 4.20
CA GLU A 126 10.10 -7.64 5.48
C GLU A 126 11.04 -8.28 6.50
N ASN A 127 12.13 -8.91 6.05
CA ASN A 127 13.15 -9.51 6.94
C ASN A 127 14.15 -8.48 7.45
N ASN A 128 14.23 -7.30 6.83
CA ASN A 128 15.16 -6.23 7.22
C ASN A 128 14.53 -4.84 7.02
N VAL A 129 13.46 -4.61 7.74
CA VAL A 129 12.64 -3.39 7.64
C VAL A 129 13.44 -2.11 7.91
N GLN A 130 14.49 -2.17 8.72
CA GLN A 130 15.31 -1.00 9.04
C GLN A 130 16.11 -0.46 7.83
N ASP A 131 16.40 -1.29 6.84
CA ASP A 131 17.14 -0.88 5.65
C ASP A 131 16.41 0.21 4.86
N ILE A 132 15.09 0.29 4.99
CA ILE A 132 14.31 1.36 4.35
C ILE A 132 14.79 2.74 4.78
N LEU A 133 15.25 2.91 6.03
CA LEU A 133 15.73 4.19 6.54
C LEU A 133 16.97 4.71 5.82
N SER A 134 17.71 3.86 5.14
CA SER A 134 18.86 4.24 4.32
C SER A 134 18.47 4.66 2.89
N GLN A 135 17.26 4.33 2.46
CA GLN A 135 16.76 4.55 1.11
C GLN A 135 15.82 5.74 1.01
N ILE A 136 15.08 6.05 2.09
CA ILE A 136 14.13 7.16 2.11
C ILE A 136 14.84 8.50 2.29
N GLU A 137 14.31 9.52 1.65
CA GLU A 137 14.74 10.90 1.87
C GLU A 137 14.30 11.40 3.26
N GLU A 138 15.02 12.42 3.76
CA GLU A 138 14.55 13.13 4.94
C GLU A 138 13.20 13.78 4.66
N TYR A 139 12.37 13.86 5.72
CA TYR A 139 11.08 14.53 5.64
C TYR A 139 11.20 15.95 5.06
N SER A 140 10.46 16.23 4.01
CA SER A 140 10.46 17.50 3.27
C SER A 140 9.09 18.19 3.19
N GLY A 141 8.12 17.73 4.03
CA GLY A 141 6.77 18.32 4.09
C GLY A 141 5.65 17.39 3.64
N GLN A 142 5.97 16.23 3.05
CA GLN A 142 4.96 15.22 2.71
C GLN A 142 4.81 14.23 3.86
N PRO A 143 3.57 13.92 4.31
CA PRO A 143 3.36 13.04 5.46
C PRO A 143 3.78 11.59 5.21
N TYR A 144 3.81 11.17 3.96
CA TYR A 144 4.21 9.83 3.53
C TYR A 144 4.88 9.87 2.16
N ILE A 145 5.50 8.78 1.81
CA ILE A 145 5.98 8.47 0.46
C ILE A 145 5.42 7.11 0.04
N GLU A 146 5.17 6.96 -1.24
CA GLU A 146 4.90 5.65 -1.82
C GLU A 146 6.18 4.84 -1.88
N ILE A 147 6.10 3.57 -1.52
CA ILE A 147 7.22 2.64 -1.58
C ILE A 147 6.80 1.40 -2.37
N ASN A 148 7.76 0.65 -2.86
CA ASN A 148 7.51 -0.58 -3.62
C ASN A 148 6.51 -0.36 -4.79
N HIS A 149 6.60 0.78 -5.49
CA HIS A 149 5.67 1.18 -6.56
C HIS A 149 4.19 1.20 -6.09
N ASN A 150 3.95 1.64 -4.87
CA ASN A 150 2.64 1.62 -4.23
C ASN A 150 1.98 0.22 -4.25
N THR A 151 2.82 -0.83 -4.27
CA THR A 151 2.40 -2.22 -4.44
C THR A 151 2.60 -2.99 -3.14
N PRO A 152 1.53 -3.51 -2.52
CA PRO A 152 1.63 -4.38 -1.36
C PRO A 152 2.43 -5.66 -1.65
N THR A 153 3.12 -6.18 -0.63
CA THR A 153 3.97 -7.37 -0.73
C THR A 153 3.26 -8.68 -0.39
N PHE A 154 1.94 -8.66 -0.20
CA PHE A 154 1.17 -9.86 0.15
C PHE A 154 1.32 -10.97 -0.88
N LYS A 155 1.54 -12.19 -0.39
CA LYS A 155 1.64 -13.38 -1.23
C LYS A 155 0.25 -13.87 -1.62
N GLU A 156 0.14 -14.52 -2.76
CA GLU A 156 -1.14 -15.04 -3.27
C GLU A 156 -1.89 -15.94 -2.26
N ASN A 157 -1.15 -16.71 -1.48
CA ASN A 157 -1.73 -17.61 -0.46
C ASN A 157 -2.20 -16.88 0.83
N GLU A 158 -1.94 -15.60 0.98
CA GLU A 158 -2.44 -14.78 2.10
C GLU A 158 -3.81 -14.19 1.81
N TYR A 159 -4.21 -14.08 0.55
CA TYR A 159 -5.52 -13.56 0.16
C TYR A 159 -6.65 -14.50 0.63
N THR A 160 -7.49 -14.00 1.50
CA THR A 160 -8.58 -14.74 2.14
C THR A 160 -9.73 -13.82 2.50
N THR A 161 -10.97 -14.33 2.44
CA THR A 161 -12.16 -13.64 2.96
C THR A 161 -12.47 -14.03 4.41
N LYS A 162 -11.61 -14.84 5.04
CA LYS A 162 -11.75 -15.14 6.46
C LYS A 162 -11.06 -14.07 7.28
N THR A 163 -11.83 -13.28 8.01
CA THR A 163 -11.31 -12.21 8.85
C THR A 163 -10.42 -12.72 9.98
N TYR A 164 -9.33 -12.03 10.24
CA TYR A 164 -8.43 -12.25 11.38
C TYR A 164 -7.74 -10.94 11.76
N ILE A 165 -7.25 -10.87 12.99
CA ILE A 165 -6.32 -9.84 13.46
C ILE A 165 -5.20 -10.58 14.17
N GLN A 166 -3.98 -10.38 13.71
CA GLN A 166 -2.77 -10.94 14.27
C GLN A 166 -1.88 -9.82 14.75
N LEU A 167 -1.64 -9.81 16.06
CA LEU A 167 -0.74 -8.86 16.72
C LEU A 167 0.48 -9.63 17.22
N ASN A 168 1.65 -9.10 16.95
CA ASN A 168 2.87 -9.65 17.50
C ASN A 168 3.13 -9.12 18.91
N ASP A 169 3.84 -9.88 19.73
CA ASP A 169 4.23 -9.45 21.06
C ASP A 169 5.21 -8.27 20.99
N LEU A 170 5.19 -7.44 22.02
CA LEU A 170 6.18 -6.37 22.17
C LEU A 170 7.58 -6.95 22.24
N ASP A 171 8.57 -6.24 21.69
CA ASP A 171 9.96 -6.65 21.78
C ASP A 171 10.57 -6.38 23.18
N GLU A 172 11.85 -6.67 23.35
CA GLU A 172 12.58 -6.49 24.60
C GLU A 172 12.65 -5.03 25.09
N TYR A 173 12.41 -4.05 24.18
CA TYR A 173 12.34 -2.62 24.50
C TYR A 173 10.90 -2.15 24.78
N GLY A 174 9.91 -3.06 24.72
CA GLY A 174 8.50 -2.75 24.84
C GLY A 174 7.91 -2.04 23.61
N ARG A 175 8.53 -2.21 22.44
CA ARG A 175 8.09 -1.61 21.17
C ARG A 175 7.11 -2.51 20.48
N THR A 176 6.10 -1.92 19.85
CA THR A 176 5.18 -2.66 18.98
C THR A 176 5.92 -3.23 17.78
N GLN A 177 5.42 -4.35 17.27
CA GLN A 177 5.95 -5.07 16.12
C GLN A 177 4.94 -5.04 14.97
N LYS A 178 5.22 -5.76 13.90
CA LYS A 178 4.31 -5.91 12.77
C LYS A 178 2.95 -6.44 13.21
N ASP A 179 1.90 -5.76 12.81
CA ASP A 179 0.52 -6.21 12.94
C ASP A 179 -0.08 -6.49 11.56
N GLN A 180 -0.84 -7.56 11.42
CA GLN A 180 -1.47 -7.96 10.16
C GLN A 180 -2.93 -8.33 10.40
N ALA A 181 -3.79 -8.03 9.44
CA ALA A 181 -5.21 -8.38 9.50
C ALA A 181 -5.80 -8.69 8.12
N CYS A 182 -6.82 -9.51 8.11
CA CYS A 182 -7.84 -9.51 7.07
C CYS A 182 -9.07 -8.81 7.65
N LEU A 183 -9.26 -7.57 7.27
CA LEU A 183 -10.35 -6.72 7.75
C LEU A 183 -11.61 -6.94 6.90
N GLY A 184 -12.77 -6.90 7.52
CA GLY A 184 -14.06 -7.07 6.87
C GLY A 184 -15.19 -6.48 7.71
N PRO A 185 -16.44 -6.63 7.29
CA PRO A 185 -17.60 -6.15 8.06
C PRO A 185 -17.60 -6.64 9.51
N GLU A 186 -17.08 -7.85 9.75
CA GLU A 186 -17.06 -8.50 11.07
C GLU A 186 -16.03 -7.89 12.03
N THR A 187 -15.01 -7.20 11.50
CA THR A 187 -13.98 -6.57 12.34
C THR A 187 -14.34 -5.15 12.73
N LEU A 188 -15.30 -4.53 12.06
CA LEU A 188 -15.73 -3.18 12.37
C LEU A 188 -16.29 -3.08 13.79
N PRO A 189 -16.00 -2.01 14.54
CA PRO A 189 -16.40 -1.88 15.93
C PRO A 189 -17.93 -1.86 16.08
N THR A 190 -18.43 -2.66 17.01
CA THR A 190 -19.82 -2.65 17.45
C THR A 190 -20.00 -1.89 18.76
N ASN A 191 -18.91 -1.64 19.47
CA ASN A 191 -18.87 -0.94 20.74
C ASN A 191 -18.33 0.49 20.58
N LYS A 192 -18.66 1.36 21.52
CA LYS A 192 -18.06 2.69 21.58
C LYS A 192 -16.60 2.61 22.00
N ARG A 193 -15.79 3.51 21.46
CA ARG A 193 -14.41 3.69 21.87
C ARG A 193 -14.35 4.13 23.34
N GLU A 194 -13.44 3.52 24.09
CA GLU A 194 -13.17 3.84 25.48
C GLU A 194 -11.83 4.58 25.62
N SER A 195 -11.57 5.13 26.82
CA SER A 195 -10.29 5.78 27.09
C SER A 195 -9.13 4.79 27.01
N ILE A 196 -8.03 5.20 26.36
CA ILE A 196 -6.78 4.46 26.26
C ILE A 196 -5.63 5.13 27.00
N GLY A 197 -5.92 6.13 27.82
CA GLY A 197 -4.93 6.95 28.54
C GLY A 197 -4.01 6.16 29.48
N MET A 198 -4.40 4.96 29.90
CA MET A 198 -3.60 4.08 30.75
C MET A 198 -2.43 3.43 30.02
N VAL A 199 -2.52 3.24 28.69
CA VAL A 199 -1.44 2.65 27.90
C VAL A 199 -0.34 3.70 27.68
N LYS A 200 0.89 3.31 27.88
CA LYS A 200 2.07 4.14 27.63
C LYS A 200 3.03 3.36 26.72
N PRO A 201 2.90 3.50 25.40
CA PRO A 201 3.80 2.83 24.48
C PRO A 201 5.26 3.21 24.69
N SER A 202 6.20 2.47 24.12
CA SER A 202 7.63 2.77 24.20
C SER A 202 7.91 4.23 23.82
N GLY A 203 8.83 4.87 24.52
CA GLY A 203 9.21 6.28 24.29
C GLY A 203 8.13 7.32 24.65
N TRP A 204 7.00 6.92 25.24
CA TRP A 204 5.90 7.85 25.57
C TRP A 204 6.35 8.99 26.49
N LYS A 205 6.08 10.23 26.06
CA LYS A 205 6.23 11.45 26.86
C LYS A 205 4.99 12.32 26.71
N THR A 206 4.61 12.99 27.80
CA THR A 206 3.58 14.03 27.70
C THR A 206 4.25 15.35 27.33
N GLN A 207 4.17 15.72 26.07
CA GLN A 207 4.80 16.94 25.53
C GLN A 207 3.74 17.85 24.91
N ARG A 208 3.88 19.17 25.09
CA ARG A 208 2.93 20.17 24.60
C ARG A 208 3.61 21.25 23.77
N TYR A 209 2.94 21.64 22.70
CA TYR A 209 3.31 22.74 21.79
C TYR A 209 2.08 23.55 21.40
N ASP A 210 1.62 24.40 22.31
CA ASP A 210 0.33 25.11 22.22
C ASP A 210 0.22 26.06 21.01
N ASP A 211 1.34 26.46 20.45
CA ASP A 211 1.45 27.34 19.28
C ASP A 211 1.72 26.60 17.95
N LEU A 212 1.98 25.29 17.99
CA LEU A 212 2.30 24.51 16.80
C LEU A 212 1.26 23.41 16.50
N ILE A 213 0.61 22.87 17.52
CA ILE A 213 -0.26 21.70 17.39
C ILE A 213 -1.67 22.05 17.83
N SER A 214 -2.66 21.81 16.99
CA SER A 214 -4.08 22.16 17.25
C SER A 214 -4.59 21.59 18.57
N THR A 215 -4.31 20.31 18.85
CA THR A 215 -4.67 19.65 20.12
C THR A 215 -3.69 19.91 21.26
N LYS A 216 -2.62 20.68 21.01
CA LYS A 216 -1.55 21.05 21.93
C LYS A 216 -0.61 19.92 22.31
N TYR A 217 -1.01 18.66 22.22
CA TYR A 217 -0.20 17.49 22.60
C TYR A 217 0.52 16.92 21.38
N LEU A 218 1.84 16.68 21.52
CA LEU A 218 2.68 16.13 20.47
C LEU A 218 2.27 14.70 20.13
N TYR A 219 2.18 13.85 21.17
CA TYR A 219 2.00 12.42 20.99
C TYR A 219 0.56 11.97 21.18
N ASN A 220 0.15 11.12 20.30
CA ASN A 220 -1.04 10.30 20.34
C ASN A 220 -0.64 8.84 20.59
N ARG A 221 -1.55 8.07 21.17
CA ARG A 221 -1.47 6.60 21.17
C ARG A 221 -2.05 6.12 19.87
N CYS A 222 -1.18 5.94 18.89
CA CYS A 222 -1.59 5.59 17.52
C CYS A 222 -1.84 4.09 17.44
N HIS A 223 -3.04 3.71 17.04
CA HIS A 223 -3.34 2.33 16.70
C HIS A 223 -2.65 1.99 15.38
N GLN A 224 -1.93 0.88 15.31
CA GLN A 224 -1.37 0.36 14.05
C GLN A 224 -2.49 -0.14 13.12
N ILE A 225 -3.48 -0.83 13.69
CA ILE A 225 -4.74 -1.14 13.03
C ILE A 225 -5.81 -0.32 13.73
N GLY A 226 -6.35 0.69 13.06
CA GLY A 226 -7.26 1.67 13.61
C GLY A 226 -8.46 1.07 14.36
N PHE A 227 -8.90 1.69 15.45
CA PHE A 227 -10.09 1.27 16.18
C PHE A 227 -11.32 1.15 15.26
N ALA A 228 -11.46 2.07 14.31
CA ALA A 228 -12.56 2.07 13.34
C ALA A 228 -12.56 0.89 12.37
N LEU A 229 -11.47 0.13 12.30
CA LEU A 229 -11.28 -1.05 11.45
C LEU A 229 -11.33 -2.37 12.23
N SER A 230 -10.88 -2.34 13.50
CA SER A 230 -10.59 -3.55 14.26
C SER A 230 -11.41 -3.70 15.55
N GLY A 231 -11.97 -2.60 16.07
CA GLY A 231 -12.58 -2.57 17.40
C GLY A 231 -11.59 -2.71 18.57
N LEU A 232 -10.27 -2.84 18.29
CA LEU A 232 -9.24 -2.91 19.32
C LEU A 232 -9.14 -1.57 20.04
N ASN A 233 -9.32 -1.55 21.36
CA ASN A 233 -9.29 -0.30 22.12
C ASN A 233 -7.94 -0.07 22.82
N ALA A 234 -7.72 -0.65 23.97
CA ALA A 234 -6.51 -0.45 24.79
C ALA A 234 -5.51 -1.62 24.66
N GLU A 235 -5.39 -2.19 23.48
CA GLU A 235 -4.44 -3.29 23.22
C GLU A 235 -3.02 -2.72 23.07
N GLU A 236 -2.15 -3.02 24.02
CA GLU A 236 -0.80 -2.46 24.07
C GLU A 236 0.06 -2.83 22.86
N ARG A 237 -0.13 -4.01 22.29
CA ARG A 237 0.60 -4.50 21.11
C ARG A 237 0.24 -3.74 19.84
N ASN A 238 -0.93 -3.09 19.81
CA ASN A 238 -1.43 -2.30 18.69
C ASN A 238 -1.25 -0.79 18.87
N LEU A 239 -0.67 -0.33 19.99
CA LEU A 239 -0.56 1.09 20.31
C LEU A 239 0.90 1.55 20.31
N MET A 240 1.26 2.46 19.42
CA MET A 240 2.59 3.05 19.34
C MET A 240 2.60 4.54 19.69
N THR A 241 3.75 5.06 20.07
CA THR A 241 3.96 6.50 20.24
C THR A 241 4.11 7.16 18.88
N GLY A 242 3.08 7.87 18.44
CA GLY A 242 3.11 8.65 17.20
C GLY A 242 2.76 10.10 17.44
N THR A 243 3.20 10.99 16.55
CA THR A 243 2.83 12.40 16.62
C THR A 243 1.37 12.63 16.21
N ARG A 244 0.83 13.80 16.53
CA ARG A 244 -0.49 14.20 16.01
C ARG A 244 -0.51 14.21 14.48
N TYR A 245 0.51 14.77 13.86
CA TYR A 245 0.65 14.84 12.41
C TYR A 245 0.73 13.45 11.77
N PHE A 246 1.56 12.56 12.32
CA PHE A 246 1.66 11.17 11.90
C PHE A 246 0.29 10.47 11.94
N ASN A 247 -0.43 10.62 13.07
CA ASN A 247 -1.70 9.94 13.28
C ASN A 247 -2.81 10.45 12.35
N VAL A 248 -2.94 11.77 12.19
CA VAL A 248 -4.10 12.39 11.55
C VAL A 248 -3.84 12.74 10.08
N THR A 249 -2.65 13.24 9.77
CA THR A 249 -2.31 13.61 8.40
C THR A 249 -1.65 12.45 7.64
N GLY A 250 -0.94 11.58 8.36
CA GLY A 250 -0.28 10.41 7.79
C GLY A 250 -1.19 9.20 7.70
N MET A 251 -1.62 8.63 8.82
CA MET A 251 -2.31 7.33 8.86
C MET A 251 -3.80 7.41 8.52
N LEU A 252 -4.51 8.35 9.13
CA LEU A 252 -5.97 8.39 9.10
C LEU A 252 -6.60 8.37 7.69
N PRO A 253 -6.04 9.07 6.67
CA PRO A 253 -6.60 8.98 5.31
C PRO A 253 -6.68 7.56 4.76
N PHE A 254 -5.66 6.76 4.97
CA PHE A 254 -5.60 5.35 4.55
C PHE A 254 -6.58 4.48 5.35
N GLU A 255 -6.68 4.70 6.67
CA GLU A 255 -7.63 3.99 7.52
C GLU A 255 -9.09 4.29 7.12
N GLU A 256 -9.39 5.55 6.78
CA GLU A 256 -10.72 5.96 6.32
C GLU A 256 -11.06 5.36 4.96
N GLU A 257 -10.13 5.33 4.03
CA GLU A 257 -10.30 4.70 2.73
C GLU A 257 -10.65 3.21 2.85
N VAL A 258 -9.89 2.48 3.66
CA VAL A 258 -10.15 1.05 3.93
C VAL A 258 -11.50 0.86 4.63
N ARG A 259 -11.80 1.66 5.67
CA ARG A 259 -13.07 1.59 6.39
C ARG A 259 -14.26 1.83 5.46
N ASP A 260 -14.18 2.86 4.64
CA ASP A 260 -15.28 3.26 3.76
C ASP A 260 -15.47 2.25 2.63
N TYR A 261 -14.37 1.68 2.11
CA TYR A 261 -14.44 0.57 1.18
C TYR A 261 -15.18 -0.63 1.79
N ILE A 262 -14.78 -1.10 2.97
CA ILE A 262 -15.44 -2.23 3.65
C ILE A 262 -16.94 -1.94 3.88
N LYS A 263 -17.28 -0.74 4.36
CA LYS A 263 -18.68 -0.35 4.60
C LYS A 263 -19.54 -0.30 3.35
N ASN A 264 -18.97 0.13 2.24
CA ASN A 264 -19.71 0.32 0.99
C ASN A 264 -19.85 -0.97 0.17
N THR A 265 -18.91 -1.91 0.28
CA THR A 265 -18.85 -3.12 -0.54
C THR A 265 -19.19 -4.40 0.23
N ASN A 266 -18.99 -4.41 1.56
CA ASN A 266 -18.91 -5.60 2.41
C ASN A 266 -17.79 -6.57 1.99
N HIS A 267 -16.77 -6.09 1.30
CA HIS A 267 -15.59 -6.85 0.91
C HIS A 267 -14.51 -6.81 2.01
N HIS A 268 -13.45 -7.58 1.80
CA HIS A 268 -12.36 -7.76 2.74
C HIS A 268 -11.09 -7.05 2.24
N VAL A 269 -10.25 -6.66 3.19
CA VAL A 269 -8.97 -5.99 2.93
C VAL A 269 -7.87 -6.64 3.75
N LEU A 270 -6.83 -7.13 3.10
CA LEU A 270 -5.56 -7.43 3.77
C LEU A 270 -4.92 -6.10 4.17
N TYR A 271 -4.49 -6.02 5.42
CA TYR A 271 -3.93 -4.80 6.00
C TYR A 271 -2.73 -5.17 6.86
N GLU A 272 -1.63 -4.47 6.68
CA GLU A 272 -0.42 -4.70 7.45
C GLU A 272 0.22 -3.38 7.84
N ALA A 273 0.63 -3.28 9.09
CA ALA A 273 1.29 -2.13 9.67
C ALA A 273 2.61 -2.55 10.32
N ILE A 274 3.73 -1.98 9.88
CA ILE A 274 5.08 -2.35 10.32
C ILE A 274 5.79 -1.11 10.84
N PRO A 275 5.93 -0.93 12.15
CA PRO A 275 6.66 0.19 12.71
C PRO A 275 8.16 0.05 12.43
N VAL A 276 8.78 1.16 12.02
CA VAL A 276 10.20 1.19 11.63
C VAL A 276 10.98 1.92 12.71
N TYR A 277 11.70 1.15 13.52
CA TYR A 277 12.63 1.66 14.54
C TYR A 277 14.06 1.64 14.00
N LYS A 278 14.88 2.59 14.43
CA LYS A 278 16.31 2.55 14.17
C LYS A 278 17.02 2.03 15.41
N ASP A 279 17.77 0.96 15.27
CA ASP A 279 18.55 0.34 16.36
C ASP A 279 17.70 0.12 17.64
N ASP A 280 18.10 0.70 18.77
CA ASP A 280 17.44 0.62 20.06
C ASP A 280 16.52 1.83 20.39
N GLU A 281 16.18 2.64 19.39
CA GLU A 281 15.27 3.78 19.57
C GLU A 281 13.89 3.32 20.06
N LEU A 282 13.32 4.08 21.01
CA LEU A 282 12.04 3.75 21.63
C LEU A 282 10.82 4.31 20.88
N VAL A 283 11.03 5.27 19.98
CA VAL A 283 9.98 5.84 19.12
C VAL A 283 10.29 5.45 17.68
N ALA A 284 9.30 4.91 16.97
CA ALA A 284 9.49 4.55 15.58
C ALA A 284 9.73 5.80 14.71
N ARG A 285 10.62 5.70 13.74
CA ARG A 285 10.89 6.73 12.74
C ARG A 285 9.71 6.93 11.78
N GLY A 286 8.95 5.88 11.57
CA GLY A 286 7.76 5.86 10.74
C GLY A 286 7.05 4.52 10.79
N LEU A 287 6.10 4.36 9.90
CA LEU A 287 5.31 3.15 9.74
C LEU A 287 5.25 2.79 8.26
N ILE A 288 5.56 1.55 7.91
CA ILE A 288 5.16 0.99 6.63
C ILE A 288 3.71 0.55 6.78
N LEU A 289 2.84 1.06 5.92
CA LEU A 289 1.44 0.72 5.88
C LEU A 289 1.10 0.20 4.49
N GLN A 290 0.55 -1.00 4.43
CA GLN A 290 0.12 -1.57 3.17
C GLN A 290 -1.25 -2.24 3.28
N ALA A 291 -2.01 -2.18 2.19
CA ALA A 291 -3.31 -2.83 2.12
C ALA A 291 -3.65 -3.26 0.69
N ALA A 292 -4.45 -4.32 0.59
CA ALA A 292 -4.99 -4.82 -0.66
C ALA A 292 -6.40 -5.38 -0.45
N SER A 293 -7.37 -4.97 -1.27
CA SER A 293 -8.69 -5.61 -1.30
C SER A 293 -8.59 -7.05 -1.80
N VAL A 294 -9.41 -7.94 -1.23
CA VAL A 294 -9.34 -9.38 -1.50
C VAL A 294 -10.17 -9.78 -2.71
N GLU A 295 -11.37 -9.22 -2.85
CA GLU A 295 -12.32 -9.61 -3.89
C GLU A 295 -12.17 -8.81 -5.18
N ASP A 296 -11.45 -7.71 -5.14
CA ASP A 296 -11.17 -6.85 -6.29
C ASP A 296 -9.83 -6.13 -6.11
N GLU A 297 -9.53 -5.13 -6.93
CA GLU A 297 -8.28 -4.37 -6.88
C GLU A 297 -8.51 -2.89 -6.50
N THR A 298 -9.60 -2.60 -5.78
CA THR A 298 -9.98 -1.20 -5.46
C THR A 298 -9.05 -0.60 -4.41
N ILE A 299 -8.76 -1.34 -3.34
CA ILE A 299 -7.77 -0.93 -2.33
C ILE A 299 -6.43 -1.56 -2.69
N ARG A 300 -5.44 -0.69 -2.86
CA ARG A 300 -4.07 -1.11 -3.12
C ARG A 300 -3.12 0.02 -2.82
N PHE A 301 -2.35 -0.10 -1.76
CA PHE A 301 -1.29 0.86 -1.45
C PHE A 301 -0.16 0.21 -0.62
N CYS A 302 1.02 0.78 -0.73
CA CYS A 302 2.18 0.48 0.08
C CYS A 302 2.96 1.77 0.30
N VAL A 303 2.92 2.30 1.52
CA VAL A 303 3.48 3.61 1.86
C VAL A 303 4.36 3.55 3.09
N TYR A 304 5.35 4.45 3.17
CA TYR A 304 6.06 4.76 4.39
C TYR A 304 5.56 6.10 4.94
N ILE A 305 5.04 6.11 6.14
CA ILE A 305 4.47 7.28 6.81
C ILE A 305 5.49 7.80 7.83
N TYR A 306 5.90 9.06 7.71
CA TYR A 306 6.88 9.68 8.59
C TYR A 306 6.30 9.97 9.97
N ASN A 307 6.92 9.47 11.03
CA ASN A 307 6.53 9.83 12.41
C ASN A 307 7.22 11.12 12.86
N VAL A 308 6.80 12.21 12.28
CA VAL A 308 7.33 13.56 12.50
C VAL A 308 6.20 14.52 12.91
N GLN A 309 6.58 15.70 13.41
CA GLN A 309 5.65 16.82 13.60
C GLN A 309 6.27 18.09 13.02
N PRO A 310 5.62 18.78 12.07
CA PRO A 310 6.07 20.07 11.59
C PRO A 310 6.42 21.04 12.74
N GLY A 311 7.58 21.69 12.65
CA GLY A 311 8.08 22.60 13.66
C GLY A 311 8.66 21.97 14.94
N VAL A 312 8.71 20.63 15.05
CA VAL A 312 9.21 19.91 16.23
C VAL A 312 10.31 18.92 15.83
N THR A 313 11.40 18.91 16.56
CA THR A 313 12.46 17.89 16.48
C THR A 313 12.27 16.88 17.59
N ILE A 314 12.22 15.60 17.25
CA ILE A 314 12.04 14.46 18.16
C ILE A 314 13.39 13.78 18.38
N ASP A 315 13.68 13.44 19.62
CA ASP A 315 14.71 12.48 19.99
C ASP A 315 14.05 11.08 20.04
N TYR A 316 14.19 10.32 18.98
CA TYR A 316 13.57 9.00 18.85
C TYR A 316 14.13 7.98 19.84
N GLN A 317 15.35 8.21 20.37
CA GLN A 317 15.93 7.33 21.38
C GLN A 317 15.07 7.22 22.64
N ASN A 318 14.39 8.30 23.03
CA ASN A 318 13.69 8.34 24.32
C ASN A 318 12.36 9.07 24.30
N GLY A 319 11.93 9.64 23.15
CA GLY A 319 10.68 10.36 22.96
C GLY A 319 10.70 11.81 23.49
N THR A 320 11.83 12.35 23.92
CA THR A 320 11.91 13.79 24.23
C THR A 320 11.87 14.63 22.95
N SER A 321 11.49 15.90 23.08
CA SER A 321 11.33 16.75 21.89
C SER A 321 11.57 18.22 22.23
N ARG A 322 11.79 19.02 21.20
CA ARG A 322 11.93 20.46 21.27
C ARG A 322 11.42 21.11 19.98
N LYS A 323 11.22 22.43 19.98
CA LYS A 323 10.96 23.15 18.72
C LYS A 323 12.15 22.98 17.76
N ALA A 324 11.83 22.79 16.50
CA ALA A 324 12.83 22.68 15.45
C ALA A 324 13.61 24.01 15.28
N LYS A 325 14.87 23.89 14.91
CA LYS A 325 15.77 24.99 14.59
C LYS A 325 16.01 25.07 13.08
N GLU A 326 16.45 26.24 12.61
CA GLU A 326 16.85 26.43 11.24
C GLU A 326 17.86 25.36 10.78
N GLY A 327 17.63 24.78 9.60
CA GLY A 327 18.40 23.67 9.04
C GLY A 327 17.93 22.26 9.44
N GLU A 328 16.93 22.14 10.31
CA GLU A 328 16.36 20.84 10.65
C GLU A 328 15.16 20.48 9.74
N PRO A 329 14.90 19.21 9.42
CA PRO A 329 13.93 18.79 8.40
C PRO A 329 12.49 19.29 8.62
N THR A 330 12.09 19.49 9.88
CA THR A 330 10.74 19.96 10.22
C THR A 330 10.66 21.48 10.40
N TYR A 331 11.80 22.21 10.32
CA TYR A 331 11.83 23.66 10.55
C TYR A 331 11.12 24.41 9.42
N GLY A 332 10.29 25.38 9.79
CA GLY A 332 9.57 26.23 8.84
C GLY A 332 8.45 25.52 8.05
N ILE A 333 8.31 24.22 8.19
CA ILE A 333 7.18 23.50 7.60
C ILE A 333 5.94 23.79 8.44
N LYS A 334 4.89 24.23 7.77
CA LYS A 334 3.58 24.42 8.40
C LYS A 334 2.74 23.19 8.13
N GLU A 335 2.14 22.69 9.18
CA GLU A 335 1.07 21.69 9.06
C GLU A 335 0.02 22.25 8.09
N ALA A 336 -0.33 21.50 7.05
CA ALA A 336 -1.56 21.78 6.30
C ALA A 336 -2.69 21.79 7.33
N LYS A 337 -3.68 22.69 7.18
CA LYS A 337 -4.81 22.74 8.11
C LYS A 337 -5.28 21.31 8.35
N ASP A 338 -5.34 20.93 9.63
CA ASP A 338 -5.91 19.65 10.06
C ASP A 338 -7.29 19.55 9.36
N PRO A 339 -7.49 18.58 8.45
CA PRO A 339 -8.78 18.41 7.77
C PRO A 339 -9.91 18.20 8.78
N PHE A 340 -9.58 17.85 10.01
CA PHE A 340 -10.47 17.69 11.16
C PHE A 340 -10.24 18.80 12.19
N ASP A 341 -10.22 20.06 11.75
CA ASP A 341 -10.25 21.20 12.68
C ASP A 341 -11.62 21.25 13.38
N TYR A 342 -11.76 20.44 14.41
CA TYR A 342 -12.97 20.30 15.24
C TYR A 342 -13.24 21.50 16.14
N HIS A 343 -12.64 22.65 15.90
CA HIS A 343 -12.92 23.88 16.66
C HIS A 343 -14.34 24.45 16.48
N GLN A 344 -15.22 23.78 15.74
CA GLN A 344 -16.60 24.27 15.52
C GLN A 344 -17.74 23.37 16.00
N SER A 345 -17.51 22.27 16.70
CA SER A 345 -18.61 21.55 17.34
C SER A 345 -18.25 21.10 18.76
N ASP A 346 -18.73 21.85 19.69
CA ASP A 346 -18.63 21.71 21.16
C ASP A 346 -19.20 20.43 21.73
N THR A 347 -18.90 19.24 21.27
CA THR A 347 -19.42 18.06 21.98
C THR A 347 -18.57 16.80 21.97
N ASN A 348 -17.46 16.69 21.19
CA ASN A 348 -16.75 15.40 21.06
C ASN A 348 -15.22 15.46 21.18
N GLU A 349 -14.64 16.45 21.88
CA GLU A 349 -13.18 16.51 22.15
C GLU A 349 -12.59 15.28 22.89
N LYS A 350 -13.40 14.30 23.24
CA LYS A 350 -12.95 13.09 23.96
C LYS A 350 -12.69 11.87 23.08
N GLU A 351 -12.96 11.93 21.80
CA GLU A 351 -12.91 10.72 20.95
C GLU A 351 -11.56 10.44 20.29
N TYR A 352 -10.61 11.40 20.28
CA TYR A 352 -9.34 11.24 19.54
C TYR A 352 -8.06 11.50 20.36
N VAL A 353 -8.11 11.55 21.66
CA VAL A 353 -6.91 11.74 22.52
C VAL A 353 -6.64 10.50 23.36
#